data_3309615dd28d69efac0d0ed7c8df728a
#
_entry.id   3309615dd28d69efac0d0ed7c8df728a
#
_cell.length_a   1.000
_cell.length_b   1.000
_cell.length_c   1.000
_cell.angle_alpha   90.00
_cell.angle_beta   90.00
_cell.angle_gamma   90.00
#
_symmetry.space_group_name_H-M   'P 1'
#
loop_
_entity.id
_entity.type
_entity.pdbx_description
1 polymer ?
#
loop_
_entity_poly.entity_id
_entity_poly.type
_entity_poly.pdbx_seq_one_letter_code
_entity_poly.pdbx_strand_id
1 'polypeptide(L)'
;EVSVMRLFDVLGPVMTGPSSSHTAGAVRIGSTARRLLGEQPAEAEILLYGSFAATGRGHGTDRALVAGLLGMQPDDDRIPHSFSIAKEAGLHFKIGITNLRGAHPNTAVLRLTGASGRKLEVVGASIGGGRINICQIDGITTNFGGDHNTLIVHNQDTPGHVAAVTTC
;
A
#
# COMPACT_ATOMS: atom_id res chain seq x y z
N GLU A 1 21.05 14.72 16.43
CA GLU A 1 21.59 13.95 15.29
C GLU A 1 21.19 14.67 14.01
N VAL A 2 22.19 15.16 13.26
CA VAL A 2 21.99 15.74 11.94
C VAL A 2 21.85 14.56 10.98
N SER A 3 20.63 14.26 10.54
CA SER A 3 20.41 13.27 9.49
C SER A 3 21.03 13.81 8.19
N VAL A 4 22.13 13.21 7.75
CA VAL A 4 22.76 13.52 6.46
C VAL A 4 21.86 12.94 5.37
N MET A 5 21.09 13.81 4.72
CA MET A 5 20.27 13.44 3.56
C MET A 5 21.22 13.16 2.37
N ARG A 6 21.19 11.95 1.83
CA ARG A 6 21.99 11.59 0.66
C ARG A 6 21.34 12.15 -0.60
N LEU A 7 22.15 12.49 -1.61
CA LEU A 7 21.65 13.01 -2.88
C LEU A 7 20.56 12.10 -3.50
N PHE A 8 20.72 10.79 -3.39
CA PHE A 8 19.77 9.82 -3.89
C PHE A 8 18.46 9.74 -3.08
N ASP A 9 18.44 10.26 -1.84
CA ASP A 9 17.20 10.36 -1.04
C ASP A 9 16.31 11.50 -1.55
N VAL A 10 16.87 12.43 -2.33
CA VAL A 10 16.18 13.57 -2.95
C VAL A 10 15.68 13.24 -4.35
N LEU A 11 16.36 12.31 -5.04
CA LEU A 11 15.93 11.82 -6.34
C LEU A 11 14.76 10.88 -6.11
N GLY A 12 13.58 11.25 -6.61
CA GLY A 12 12.40 10.38 -6.57
C GLY A 12 12.63 9.08 -7.37
N PRO A 13 11.82 8.05 -7.14
CA PRO A 13 11.90 6.81 -7.90
C PRO A 13 11.60 7.06 -9.38
N VAL A 14 12.13 6.22 -10.26
CA VAL A 14 11.65 6.13 -11.64
C VAL A 14 10.16 5.76 -11.59
N MET A 15 9.32 6.57 -12.20
CA MET A 15 7.87 6.40 -12.11
C MET A 15 7.14 6.99 -13.32
N THR A 16 5.98 6.45 -13.63
CA THR A 16 5.04 6.99 -14.60
C THR A 16 3.94 7.75 -13.84
N GLY A 17 4.03 9.09 -13.82
CA GLY A 17 3.03 9.93 -13.16
C GLY A 17 3.61 11.22 -12.56
N PRO A 18 2.75 12.17 -12.18
CA PRO A 18 3.16 13.53 -11.80
C PRO A 18 3.68 13.67 -10.37
N SER A 19 3.54 12.64 -9.51
CA SER A 19 3.82 12.78 -8.08
C SER A 19 4.40 11.50 -7.46
N SER A 20 5.58 11.62 -6.83
CA SER A 20 6.19 10.49 -6.12
C SER A 20 5.31 9.97 -4.98
N SER A 21 4.60 10.84 -4.27
CA SER A 21 3.70 10.43 -3.18
C SER A 21 2.40 9.84 -3.71
N HIS A 22 1.74 10.50 -4.67
CA HIS A 22 0.42 10.12 -5.17
C HIS A 22 0.46 9.02 -6.22
N THR A 23 1.59 8.80 -6.88
CA THR A 23 1.76 7.73 -7.87
C THR A 23 2.63 6.61 -7.29
N ALA A 24 3.94 6.81 -7.15
CA ALA A 24 4.85 5.74 -6.73
C ALA A 24 4.53 5.20 -5.33
N GLY A 25 4.24 6.09 -4.37
CA GLY A 25 3.83 5.67 -3.03
C GLY A 25 2.52 4.89 -3.03
N ALA A 26 1.53 5.33 -3.81
CA ALA A 26 0.24 4.64 -3.92
C ALA A 26 0.37 3.25 -4.58
N VAL A 27 1.16 3.11 -5.67
CA VAL A 27 1.46 1.81 -6.28
C VAL A 27 2.11 0.88 -5.26
N ARG A 28 3.10 1.36 -4.49
CA ARG A 28 3.77 0.57 -3.47
C ARG A 28 2.85 0.12 -2.34
N ILE A 29 1.91 0.97 -1.89
CA ILE A 29 0.89 0.59 -0.90
C ILE A 29 0.03 -0.55 -1.45
N GLY A 30 -0.50 -0.43 -2.67
CA GLY A 30 -1.30 -1.47 -3.31
C GLY A 30 -0.52 -2.78 -3.50
N SER A 31 0.73 -2.69 -3.98
CA SER A 31 1.60 -3.85 -4.19
C SER A 31 1.93 -4.56 -2.87
N THR A 32 2.20 -3.80 -1.81
CA THR A 32 2.47 -4.37 -0.47
C THR A 32 1.23 -5.07 0.08
N ALA A 33 0.05 -4.45 -0.04
CA ALA A 33 -1.21 -5.06 0.40
C ALA A 33 -1.50 -6.38 -0.36
N ARG A 34 -1.27 -6.41 -1.68
CA ARG A 34 -1.38 -7.65 -2.48
C ARG A 34 -0.41 -8.74 -2.02
N ARG A 35 0.85 -8.38 -1.71
CA ARG A 35 1.86 -9.34 -1.20
C ARG A 35 1.46 -9.89 0.16
N LEU A 36 0.92 -9.06 1.05
CA LEU A 36 0.42 -9.47 2.36
C LEU A 36 -0.80 -10.39 2.25
N LEU A 37 -1.68 -10.15 1.28
CA LEU A 37 -2.79 -11.05 0.97
C LEU A 37 -2.28 -12.42 0.47
N GLY A 38 -1.15 -12.46 -0.23
CA GLY A 38 -0.51 -13.67 -0.73
C GLY A 38 -1.09 -14.21 -2.03
N GLU A 39 -2.08 -13.54 -2.59
CA GLU A 39 -2.75 -13.90 -3.84
C GLU A 39 -3.25 -12.66 -4.60
N GLN A 40 -3.75 -12.84 -5.81
CA GLN A 40 -4.44 -11.78 -6.54
C GLN A 40 -5.77 -11.47 -5.83
N PRO A 41 -6.04 -10.21 -5.44
CA PRO A 41 -7.34 -9.86 -4.89
C PRO A 41 -8.44 -10.00 -5.96
N ALA A 42 -9.57 -10.59 -5.56
CA ALA A 42 -10.79 -10.66 -6.35
C ALA A 42 -11.68 -9.44 -6.09
N GLU A 43 -11.67 -8.95 -4.83
CA GLU A 43 -12.41 -7.76 -4.44
C GLU A 43 -11.51 -6.81 -3.64
N ALA A 44 -11.72 -5.50 -3.82
CA ALA A 44 -11.03 -4.46 -3.08
C ALA A 44 -11.97 -3.29 -2.74
N GLU A 45 -12.00 -2.89 -1.48
CA GLU A 45 -12.53 -1.60 -1.06
C GLU A 45 -11.35 -0.70 -0.71
N ILE A 46 -11.25 0.43 -1.41
CA ILE A 46 -10.14 1.39 -1.31
C ILE A 46 -10.71 2.69 -0.72
N LEU A 47 -10.31 3.04 0.49
CA LEU A 47 -10.77 4.23 1.18
C LEU A 47 -9.63 5.24 1.29
N LEU A 48 -9.80 6.40 0.70
CA LEU A 48 -8.80 7.47 0.65
C LEU A 48 -9.02 8.47 1.80
N TYR A 49 -7.93 8.96 2.37
CA TYR A 49 -7.94 9.98 3.42
C TYR A 49 -7.07 11.19 3.06
N GLY A 50 -7.45 12.37 3.56
CA GLY A 50 -6.68 13.59 3.48
C GLY A 50 -6.37 14.03 2.06
N SER A 51 -5.10 14.25 1.72
CA SER A 51 -4.68 14.67 0.38
C SER A 51 -4.96 13.60 -0.68
N PHE A 52 -4.87 12.32 -0.35
CA PHE A 52 -5.26 11.24 -1.26
C PHE A 52 -6.73 11.34 -1.67
N ALA A 53 -7.62 11.73 -0.73
CA ALA A 53 -9.03 11.95 -1.03
C ALA A 53 -9.26 13.25 -1.82
N ALA A 54 -8.59 14.33 -1.43
CA ALA A 54 -8.80 15.66 -2.02
C ALA A 54 -8.29 15.76 -3.46
N THR A 55 -7.16 15.13 -3.77
CA THR A 55 -6.47 15.26 -5.07
C THR A 55 -6.36 13.94 -5.84
N GLY A 56 -6.87 12.85 -5.28
CA GLY A 56 -6.65 11.49 -5.77
C GLY A 56 -7.02 11.28 -7.23
N ARG A 57 -8.16 11.84 -7.68
CA ARG A 57 -8.57 11.76 -9.08
C ARG A 57 -7.69 12.58 -10.01
N GLY A 58 -7.26 13.78 -9.59
CA GLY A 58 -6.41 14.67 -10.40
C GLY A 58 -4.99 14.14 -10.57
N HIS A 59 -4.45 13.48 -9.52
CA HIS A 59 -3.09 12.94 -9.52
C HIS A 59 -3.04 11.43 -9.81
N GLY A 60 -4.18 10.79 -10.07
CA GLY A 60 -4.23 9.37 -10.42
C GLY A 60 -3.93 8.41 -9.26
N THR A 61 -4.07 8.85 -8.01
CA THR A 61 -3.83 8.02 -6.82
C THR A 61 -4.70 6.77 -6.80
N ASP A 62 -5.95 6.89 -7.20
CA ASP A 62 -6.91 5.82 -7.33
C ASP A 62 -6.42 4.74 -8.33
N ARG A 63 -5.97 5.17 -9.51
CA ARG A 63 -5.38 4.28 -10.52
C ARG A 63 -4.08 3.65 -10.04
N ALA A 64 -3.25 4.42 -9.36
CA ALA A 64 -1.97 3.95 -8.82
C ALA A 64 -2.16 2.85 -7.76
N LEU A 65 -3.13 3.00 -6.85
CA LEU A 65 -3.47 1.96 -5.86
C LEU A 65 -3.96 0.68 -6.55
N VAL A 66 -4.87 0.80 -7.52
CA VAL A 66 -5.37 -0.35 -8.29
C VAL A 66 -4.25 -1.01 -9.09
N ALA A 67 -3.35 -0.22 -9.72
CA ALA A 67 -2.18 -0.74 -10.42
C ALA A 67 -1.28 -1.57 -9.49
N GLY A 68 -1.04 -1.08 -8.27
CA GLY A 68 -0.31 -1.84 -7.25
C GLY A 68 -1.00 -3.16 -6.86
N LEU A 69 -2.33 -3.16 -6.72
CA LEU A 69 -3.11 -4.39 -6.47
C LEU A 69 -3.02 -5.39 -7.63
N LEU A 70 -2.81 -4.91 -8.85
CA LEU A 70 -2.55 -5.74 -10.03
C LEU A 70 -1.09 -6.23 -10.14
N GLY A 71 -0.19 -5.73 -9.27
CA GLY A 71 1.22 -6.10 -9.25
C GLY A 71 2.12 -5.26 -10.16
N MET A 72 1.62 -4.14 -10.67
CA MET A 72 2.41 -3.19 -11.44
C MET A 72 3.46 -2.49 -10.57
N GLN A 73 4.56 -2.06 -11.20
CA GLN A 73 5.60 -1.25 -10.57
C GLN A 73 5.33 0.26 -10.79
N PRO A 74 5.98 1.16 -10.03
CA PRO A 74 5.75 2.61 -10.16
C PRO A 74 6.07 3.20 -11.53
N ASP A 75 6.90 2.55 -12.32
CA ASP A 75 7.33 2.93 -13.67
C ASP A 75 6.54 2.24 -14.79
N ASP A 76 5.49 1.49 -14.45
CA ASP A 76 4.67 0.78 -15.43
C ASP A 76 3.77 1.75 -16.22
N ASP A 77 3.94 1.79 -17.53
CA ASP A 77 3.16 2.65 -18.44
C ASP A 77 1.65 2.34 -18.49
N ARG A 78 1.25 1.18 -17.94
CA ARG A 78 -0.15 0.75 -17.88
C ARG A 78 -0.92 1.35 -16.69
N ILE A 79 -0.26 2.04 -15.76
CA ILE A 79 -0.90 2.65 -14.57
C ILE A 79 -2.14 3.49 -14.96
N PRO A 80 -2.12 4.37 -16.00
CA PRO A 80 -3.30 5.12 -16.41
C PRO A 80 -4.49 4.25 -16.83
N HIS A 81 -4.23 3.02 -17.25
CA HIS A 81 -5.22 2.05 -17.74
C HIS A 81 -5.58 0.97 -16.70
N SER A 82 -5.12 1.10 -15.46
CA SER A 82 -5.28 0.08 -14.41
C SER A 82 -6.73 -0.32 -14.16
N PHE A 83 -7.70 0.58 -14.33
CA PHE A 83 -9.11 0.27 -14.12
C PHE A 83 -9.67 -0.71 -15.17
N SER A 84 -9.31 -0.54 -16.45
CA SER A 84 -9.71 -1.47 -17.51
C SER A 84 -9.02 -2.82 -17.31
N ILE A 85 -7.72 -2.81 -16.98
CA ILE A 85 -6.95 -4.01 -16.72
C ILE A 85 -7.50 -4.76 -15.49
N ALA A 86 -7.90 -4.04 -14.43
CA ALA A 86 -8.53 -4.64 -13.26
C ALA A 86 -9.82 -5.39 -13.63
N LYS A 87 -10.66 -4.78 -14.47
CA LYS A 87 -11.89 -5.41 -14.96
C LYS A 87 -11.60 -6.69 -15.75
N GLU A 88 -10.61 -6.64 -16.64
CA GLU A 88 -10.17 -7.80 -17.44
C GLU A 88 -9.57 -8.91 -16.55
N ALA A 89 -8.85 -8.52 -15.51
CA ALA A 89 -8.25 -9.43 -14.53
C ALA A 89 -9.25 -9.99 -13.49
N GLY A 90 -10.53 -9.58 -13.54
CA GLY A 90 -11.57 -10.02 -12.60
C GLY A 90 -11.47 -9.38 -11.21
N LEU A 91 -10.74 -8.28 -11.05
CA LEU A 91 -10.68 -7.52 -9.81
C LEU A 91 -11.87 -6.54 -9.74
N HIS A 92 -12.81 -6.81 -8.84
CA HIS A 92 -13.89 -5.90 -8.51
C HIS A 92 -13.46 -4.93 -7.42
N PHE A 93 -13.56 -3.62 -7.67
CA PHE A 93 -13.12 -2.65 -6.67
C PHE A 93 -14.12 -1.50 -6.50
N LYS A 94 -14.10 -0.92 -5.30
CA LYS A 94 -14.81 0.31 -4.93
C LYS A 94 -13.85 1.30 -4.35
N ILE A 95 -14.02 2.58 -4.69
CA ILE A 95 -13.20 3.67 -4.17
C ILE A 95 -14.11 4.63 -3.41
N GLY A 96 -13.74 4.90 -2.17
CA GLY A 96 -14.46 5.79 -1.27
C GLY A 96 -13.50 6.73 -0.52
N ILE A 97 -14.08 7.50 0.37
CA ILE A 97 -13.38 8.45 1.26
C ILE A 97 -13.63 8.02 2.69
N THR A 98 -12.62 8.14 3.53
CA THR A 98 -12.72 7.89 4.97
C THR A 98 -12.17 9.06 5.77
N ASN A 99 -12.46 9.08 7.07
CA ASN A 99 -11.91 10.04 8.02
C ASN A 99 -11.11 9.28 9.09
N LEU A 100 -9.81 9.57 9.17
CA LEU A 100 -8.87 8.92 10.08
C LEU A 100 -8.19 10.01 10.94
N ARG A 101 -8.61 10.16 12.20
CA ARG A 101 -8.00 11.14 13.09
C ARG A 101 -6.53 10.85 13.33
N GLY A 102 -5.67 11.85 13.11
CA GLY A 102 -4.22 11.75 13.36
C GLY A 102 -3.42 10.96 12.32
N ALA A 103 -4.05 10.45 11.26
CA ALA A 103 -3.35 9.76 10.18
C ALA A 103 -2.60 10.75 9.26
N HIS A 104 -1.57 10.25 8.59
CA HIS A 104 -0.85 11.02 7.57
C HIS A 104 -1.81 11.40 6.41
N PRO A 105 -1.73 12.63 5.84
CA PRO A 105 -2.65 13.08 4.78
C PRO A 105 -2.72 12.17 3.55
N ASN A 106 -1.63 11.48 3.23
CA ASN A 106 -1.56 10.55 2.10
C ASN A 106 -1.79 9.10 2.54
N THR A 107 -2.89 8.82 3.24
CA THR A 107 -3.22 7.48 3.73
C THR A 107 -4.35 6.86 2.92
N ALA A 108 -4.24 5.55 2.70
CA ALA A 108 -5.30 4.71 2.15
C ALA A 108 -5.55 3.50 3.06
N VAL A 109 -6.82 3.12 3.18
CA VAL A 109 -7.26 1.85 3.76
C VAL A 109 -7.66 0.92 2.63
N LEU A 110 -7.07 -0.26 2.59
CA LEU A 110 -7.33 -1.29 1.58
C LEU A 110 -7.94 -2.50 2.28
N ARG A 111 -9.22 -2.80 1.98
CA ARG A 111 -9.89 -4.02 2.41
C ARG A 111 -9.96 -4.95 1.22
N LEU A 112 -9.25 -6.05 1.30
CA LEU A 112 -9.08 -6.99 0.20
C LEU A 112 -9.74 -8.31 0.51
N THR A 113 -10.30 -8.94 -0.53
CA THR A 113 -10.75 -10.33 -0.50
C THR A 113 -10.08 -11.07 -1.66
N GLY A 114 -9.34 -12.12 -1.36
CA GLY A 114 -8.71 -12.99 -2.36
C GLY A 114 -9.70 -14.00 -2.96
N ALA A 115 -9.30 -14.64 -4.04
CA ALA A 115 -10.09 -15.70 -4.69
C ALA A 115 -10.34 -16.91 -3.75
N SER A 116 -9.44 -17.17 -2.81
CA SER A 116 -9.59 -18.19 -1.76
C SER A 116 -10.60 -17.81 -0.68
N GLY A 117 -11.12 -16.59 -0.68
CA GLY A 117 -11.94 -16.03 0.40
C GLY A 117 -11.14 -15.43 1.56
N ARG A 118 -9.80 -15.42 1.48
CA ARG A 118 -8.92 -14.75 2.45
C ARG A 118 -9.22 -13.25 2.46
N LYS A 119 -9.38 -12.69 3.65
CA LYS A 119 -9.60 -11.25 3.85
C LYS A 119 -8.39 -10.60 4.50
N LEU A 120 -8.15 -9.35 4.17
CA LEU A 120 -7.05 -8.56 4.71
C LEU A 120 -7.43 -7.07 4.71
N GLU A 121 -7.20 -6.39 5.83
CA GLU A 121 -7.26 -4.94 5.89
C GLU A 121 -5.85 -4.37 6.10
N VAL A 122 -5.44 -3.42 5.25
CA VAL A 122 -4.15 -2.73 5.35
C VAL A 122 -4.39 -1.23 5.38
N VAL A 123 -3.77 -0.54 6.33
CA VAL A 123 -3.67 0.92 6.36
C VAL A 123 -2.24 1.30 6.00
N GLY A 124 -2.09 2.00 4.88
CA GLY A 124 -0.79 2.43 4.37
C GLY A 124 -0.75 3.93 4.09
N ALA A 125 0.37 4.55 4.44
CA ALA A 125 0.65 5.96 4.19
C ALA A 125 1.83 6.14 3.25
N SER A 126 1.71 7.08 2.29
CA SER A 126 2.84 7.53 1.48
C SER A 126 3.51 8.72 2.17
N ILE A 127 4.77 8.53 2.59
CA ILE A 127 5.52 9.49 3.42
C ILE A 127 6.51 10.35 2.64
N GLY A 128 6.39 10.39 1.31
CA GLY A 128 7.23 11.20 0.41
C GLY A 128 8.35 10.42 -0.26
N GLY A 129 8.81 10.91 -1.42
CA GLY A 129 9.88 10.28 -2.20
C GLY A 129 9.58 8.85 -2.67
N GLY A 130 8.30 8.48 -2.80
CA GLY A 130 7.88 7.12 -3.11
C GLY A 130 7.98 6.14 -1.93
N ARG A 131 8.43 6.59 -0.76
CA ARG A 131 8.46 5.76 0.46
C ARG A 131 7.07 5.62 1.06
N ILE A 132 6.84 4.48 1.68
CA ILE A 132 5.56 4.18 2.34
C ILE A 132 5.79 3.76 3.79
N ASN A 133 4.73 3.81 4.57
CA ASN A 133 4.64 3.17 5.87
C ASN A 133 3.34 2.38 5.95
N ILE A 134 3.42 1.09 6.21
CA ILE A 134 2.27 0.27 6.57
C ILE A 134 2.03 0.46 8.06
N CYS A 135 0.93 1.16 8.37
CA CYS A 135 0.61 1.61 9.72
C CYS A 135 -0.22 0.58 10.49
N GLN A 136 -1.00 -0.25 9.76
CA GLN A 136 -1.90 -1.22 10.39
C GLN A 136 -2.19 -2.39 9.45
N ILE A 137 -2.31 -3.60 10.02
CA ILE A 137 -2.77 -4.82 9.35
C ILE A 137 -3.81 -5.48 10.25
N ASP A 138 -5.04 -5.70 9.71
CA ASP A 138 -6.17 -6.32 10.43
C ASP A 138 -6.40 -5.73 11.83
N GLY A 139 -6.32 -4.40 11.95
CA GLY A 139 -6.48 -3.69 13.21
C GLY A 139 -5.23 -3.63 14.09
N ILE A 140 -4.17 -4.37 13.78
CA ILE A 140 -2.92 -4.41 14.56
C ILE A 140 -1.97 -3.33 14.04
N THR A 141 -1.49 -2.46 14.94
CA THR A 141 -0.53 -1.41 14.61
C THR A 141 0.80 -2.00 14.16
N THR A 142 1.30 -1.51 13.03
CA THR A 142 2.59 -1.89 12.44
C THR A 142 3.37 -0.65 12.03
N ASN A 143 4.65 -0.80 11.72
CA ASN A 143 5.49 0.29 11.25
C ASN A 143 6.62 -0.27 10.37
N PHE A 144 6.37 -0.41 9.04
CA PHE A 144 7.41 -0.84 8.11
C PHE A 144 7.16 -0.28 6.70
N GLY A 145 8.24 -0.08 5.96
CA GLY A 145 8.22 0.59 4.65
C GLY A 145 8.18 -0.33 3.44
N GLY A 146 8.37 -1.63 3.63
CA GLY A 146 8.49 -2.59 2.53
C GLY A 146 9.82 -2.51 1.75
N ASP A 147 10.79 -1.72 2.23
CA ASP A 147 12.12 -1.60 1.62
C ASP A 147 13.06 -2.75 2.01
N HIS A 148 12.71 -3.50 3.05
CA HIS A 148 13.43 -4.66 3.55
C HIS A 148 12.55 -5.90 3.54
N ASN A 149 13.17 -7.07 3.47
CA ASN A 149 12.46 -8.33 3.69
C ASN A 149 11.89 -8.33 5.11
N THR A 150 10.57 -8.36 5.22
CA THR A 150 9.86 -8.25 6.49
C THR A 150 9.03 -9.51 6.69
N LEU A 151 9.31 -10.23 7.78
CA LEU A 151 8.48 -11.35 8.24
C LEU A 151 7.48 -10.83 9.26
N ILE A 152 6.20 -11.05 9.01
CA ILE A 152 5.11 -10.70 9.92
C ILE A 152 4.56 -12.00 10.49
N VAL A 153 4.67 -12.16 11.80
CA VAL A 153 4.16 -13.34 12.52
C VAL A 153 3.01 -12.90 13.40
N HIS A 154 1.81 -13.35 13.06
CA HIS A 154 0.63 -13.17 13.92
C HIS A 154 0.56 -14.36 14.88
N ASN A 155 0.74 -14.12 16.16
CA ASN A 155 0.64 -15.14 17.22
C ASN A 155 -0.18 -14.64 18.41
N GLN A 156 -0.58 -15.56 19.28
CA GLN A 156 -1.04 -15.20 20.61
C GLN A 156 0.20 -14.94 21.48
N ASP A 157 0.21 -13.81 22.20
CA ASP A 157 1.32 -13.45 23.09
C ASP A 157 1.35 -14.38 24.32
N THR A 158 2.02 -15.52 24.17
CA THR A 158 2.24 -16.49 25.23
C THR A 158 3.74 -16.74 25.44
N PRO A 159 4.18 -17.08 26.66
CA PRO A 159 5.58 -17.36 26.94
C PRO A 159 6.19 -18.39 25.98
N GLY A 160 7.36 -18.06 25.41
CA GLY A 160 8.11 -18.94 24.51
C GLY A 160 7.88 -18.72 23.01
N HIS A 161 6.82 -18.01 22.57
CA HIS A 161 6.54 -17.83 21.15
C HIS A 161 7.62 -17.00 20.43
N VAL A 162 8.13 -15.93 21.05
CA VAL A 162 9.23 -15.13 20.48
C VAL A 162 10.48 -15.99 20.30
N ALA A 163 10.81 -16.80 21.31
CA ALA A 163 11.95 -17.72 21.22
C ALA A 163 11.77 -18.74 20.08
N ALA A 164 10.58 -19.31 19.93
CA ALA A 164 10.29 -20.27 18.86
C ALA A 164 10.48 -19.66 17.45
N VAL A 165 10.07 -18.40 17.24
CA VAL A 165 10.23 -17.70 15.94
C VAL A 165 11.68 -17.32 15.68
N THR A 166 12.46 -16.96 16.71
CA THR A 166 13.84 -16.48 16.56
C THR A 166 14.89 -17.58 16.57
N THR A 167 14.53 -18.82 16.88
CA THR A 167 15.44 -19.98 16.97
C THR A 167 15.41 -20.85 15.70
N CYS A 168 14.63 -20.47 14.68
CA CYS A 168 14.54 -21.18 13.41
C CYS A 168 15.67 -20.83 12.46
#